data_790f1251c109d4a7723c013b470e77b1
#
_entry.id   790f1251c109d4a7723c013b470e77b1
#
_cell.length_a   1.000
_cell.length_b   1.000
_cell.length_c   1.000
_cell.angle_alpha   90.00
_cell.angle_beta   90.00
_cell.angle_gamma   90.00
#
_symmetry.space_group_name_H-M   'P 1'
#
loop_
_entity.id
_entity.type
_entity.pdbx_description
1 polymer ?
#
loop_
_entity_poly.entity_id
_entity_poly.type
_entity_poly.pdbx_seq_one_letter_code
_entity_poly.pdbx_strand_id
1 'polypeptide(L)'
;MTTTQKIGIILANLGTPDAPQPAAISRYLADFLMDPRVVDLPRWKWYPLLKAIILPMRSKRIAQNYQAIWTEQGSPLLAITKQQQADLQAYLNEKGINAQVEIAMTYGNPSMQSAVKNLLKNEVERMIVLPLYPQYSSTTTGALIDAFNRAIAQERNIVPFEFIHSYHLDENYINALVDSIKVRLKPDEFLLFSYHGIPLRYENMGDYYRQHCKQTTIAIVDKLGLTENQWNMTFQSRFGREEWLQPYTDHFLEEAASQGIQKIAVICPGFSVDCLETLEEIEVENKETFLNHGGVSYHYIPALNAEKAHIEMMGKLVLDKLK
;
A
#
# COMPACT_ATOMS: atom_id res chain seq x y z
N MET A 1 23.37 -0.16 22.15
CA MET A 1 22.64 0.32 23.34
C MET A 1 21.52 -0.67 23.60
N THR A 2 21.56 -1.44 24.67
CA THR A 2 20.44 -2.27 25.10
C THR A 2 19.39 -1.32 25.71
N THR A 3 18.33 -1.02 24.99
CA THR A 3 17.21 -0.27 25.55
C THR A 3 16.46 -1.19 26.51
N THR A 4 16.46 -0.88 27.79
CA THR A 4 15.62 -1.55 28.80
C THR A 4 14.13 -1.26 28.54
N GLN A 5 13.82 -0.19 27.84
CA GLN A 5 12.47 0.24 27.50
C GLN A 5 11.83 -0.73 26.49
N LYS A 6 10.63 -1.20 26.79
CA LYS A 6 9.86 -2.07 25.87
C LYS A 6 9.09 -1.22 24.86
N ILE A 7 9.33 -1.46 23.57
CA ILE A 7 8.81 -0.67 22.46
C ILE A 7 7.75 -1.44 21.71
N GLY A 8 6.58 -0.85 21.54
CA GLY A 8 5.53 -1.35 20.66
C GLY A 8 5.72 -0.80 19.24
N ILE A 9 5.65 -1.67 18.23
CA ILE A 9 5.69 -1.28 16.83
C ILE A 9 4.40 -1.75 16.16
N ILE A 10 3.72 -0.86 15.46
CA ILE A 10 2.53 -1.18 14.69
C ILE A 10 2.88 -1.08 13.21
N LEU A 11 2.95 -2.22 12.52
CA LEU A 11 2.95 -2.26 11.06
C LEU A 11 1.50 -2.09 10.60
N ALA A 12 1.21 -0.99 9.95
CA ALA A 12 -0.16 -0.63 9.61
C ALA A 12 -0.40 -0.62 8.10
N ASN A 13 -1.38 -1.42 7.65
CA ASN A 13 -1.77 -1.53 6.24
C ASN A 13 -3.25 -1.18 6.05
N LEU A 14 -3.70 -1.10 4.78
CA LEU A 14 -5.07 -0.73 4.41
C LEU A 14 -6.09 -1.70 5.00
N GLY A 15 -5.84 -2.96 4.79
CA GLY A 15 -6.74 -4.05 5.16
C GLY A 15 -7.25 -4.83 3.95
N THR A 16 -8.00 -5.87 4.29
CA THR A 16 -8.51 -6.83 3.33
C THR A 16 -9.76 -7.50 3.93
N PRO A 17 -10.67 -8.04 3.11
CA PRO A 17 -11.80 -8.80 3.65
C PRO A 17 -11.33 -10.05 4.39
N ASP A 18 -12.11 -10.49 5.40
CA ASP A 18 -11.80 -11.71 6.17
C ASP A 18 -11.88 -13.00 5.34
N ALA A 19 -12.61 -12.95 4.21
CA ALA A 19 -12.81 -14.10 3.33
C ALA A 19 -13.22 -13.64 1.91
N PRO A 20 -12.97 -14.46 0.86
CA PRO A 20 -13.26 -14.11 -0.53
C PRO A 20 -14.74 -14.28 -0.90
N GLN A 21 -15.67 -14.11 0.05
CA GLN A 21 -17.10 -14.20 -0.19
C GLN A 21 -17.76 -12.82 -0.21
N PRO A 22 -18.83 -12.62 -0.99
CA PRO A 22 -19.52 -11.33 -1.13
C PRO A 22 -19.91 -10.68 0.21
N ALA A 23 -20.31 -11.45 1.20
CA ALA A 23 -20.71 -10.93 2.50
C ALA A 23 -19.52 -10.32 3.28
N ALA A 24 -18.36 -10.98 3.28
CA ALA A 24 -17.14 -10.48 3.93
C ALA A 24 -16.61 -9.25 3.20
N ILE A 25 -16.60 -9.28 1.87
CA ILE A 25 -16.19 -8.15 1.04
C ILE A 25 -17.13 -6.96 1.23
N SER A 26 -18.43 -7.19 1.34
CA SER A 26 -19.40 -6.11 1.59
C SER A 26 -19.15 -5.42 2.92
N ARG A 27 -18.78 -6.15 3.99
CA ARG A 27 -18.42 -5.56 5.29
C ARG A 27 -17.15 -4.70 5.16
N TYR A 28 -16.09 -5.27 4.58
CA TYR A 28 -14.82 -4.57 4.36
C TYR A 28 -15.03 -3.29 3.53
N LEU A 29 -15.72 -3.39 2.39
CA LEU A 29 -16.00 -2.24 1.54
C LEU A 29 -16.89 -1.19 2.23
N ALA A 30 -17.80 -1.62 3.12
CA ALA A 30 -18.63 -0.70 3.88
C ALA A 30 -17.77 0.18 4.80
N ASP A 31 -16.85 -0.43 5.54
CA ASP A 31 -15.94 0.30 6.44
C ASP A 31 -15.00 1.23 5.64
N PHE A 32 -14.41 0.73 4.57
CA PHE A 32 -13.50 1.48 3.70
C PHE A 32 -14.19 2.68 3.04
N LEU A 33 -15.33 2.47 2.38
CA LEU A 33 -16.03 3.50 1.62
C LEU A 33 -16.86 4.44 2.51
N MET A 34 -17.04 4.12 3.79
CA MET A 34 -17.63 5.04 4.77
C MET A 34 -16.60 5.96 5.42
N ASP A 35 -15.31 5.77 5.20
CA ASP A 35 -14.31 6.70 5.72
C ASP A 35 -14.39 8.05 4.99
N PRO A 36 -14.53 9.18 5.73
CA PRO A 36 -14.57 10.51 5.11
C PRO A 36 -13.29 10.91 4.39
N ARG A 37 -12.15 10.29 4.73
CA ARG A 37 -10.90 10.53 3.98
C ARG A 37 -10.85 9.81 2.65
N VAL A 38 -11.63 8.73 2.49
CA VAL A 38 -11.70 7.96 1.24
C VAL A 38 -12.83 8.49 0.36
N VAL A 39 -14.01 8.73 0.94
CA VAL A 39 -15.16 9.30 0.26
C VAL A 39 -15.73 10.44 1.11
N ASP A 40 -15.46 11.68 0.73
CA ASP A 40 -15.85 12.89 1.46
C ASP A 40 -17.24 13.46 1.07
N LEU A 41 -18.09 12.60 0.51
CA LEU A 41 -19.46 12.96 0.19
C LEU A 41 -20.34 13.07 1.47
N PRO A 42 -21.35 13.95 1.49
CA PRO A 42 -22.29 14.05 2.60
C PRO A 42 -22.94 12.71 2.93
N ARG A 43 -22.83 12.25 4.17
CA ARG A 43 -23.23 10.89 4.62
C ARG A 43 -24.67 10.53 4.30
N TRP A 44 -25.59 11.51 4.41
CA TRP A 44 -27.02 11.29 4.13
C TRP A 44 -27.32 10.99 2.65
N LYS A 45 -26.44 11.44 1.71
CA LYS A 45 -26.52 11.07 0.29
C LYS A 45 -25.74 9.78 0.01
N TRP A 46 -24.54 9.65 0.61
CA TRP A 46 -23.62 8.56 0.32
C TRP A 46 -24.08 7.23 0.90
N TYR A 47 -24.52 7.20 2.17
CA TYR A 47 -24.89 5.96 2.86
C TYR A 47 -25.99 5.16 2.14
N PRO A 48 -27.14 5.75 1.71
CA PRO A 48 -28.16 5.02 0.97
C PRO A 48 -27.64 4.45 -0.36
N LEU A 49 -26.87 5.24 -1.11
CA LEU A 49 -26.26 4.83 -2.38
C LEU A 49 -25.28 3.66 -2.18
N LEU A 50 -24.42 3.78 -1.18
CA LEU A 50 -23.46 2.74 -0.83
C LEU A 50 -24.17 1.43 -0.47
N LYS A 51 -25.13 1.46 0.45
CA LYS A 51 -25.81 0.26 0.96
C LYS A 51 -26.73 -0.40 -0.06
N ALA A 52 -27.51 0.38 -0.81
CA ALA A 52 -28.52 -0.17 -1.70
C ALA A 52 -27.99 -0.56 -3.09
N ILE A 53 -26.95 0.09 -3.57
CA ILE A 53 -26.47 -0.07 -4.95
C ILE A 53 -25.02 -0.55 -4.99
N ILE A 54 -24.08 0.19 -4.39
CA ILE A 54 -22.66 -0.06 -4.61
C ILE A 54 -22.23 -1.38 -3.99
N LEU A 55 -22.52 -1.61 -2.70
CA LEU A 55 -22.12 -2.84 -2.01
C LEU A 55 -22.69 -4.11 -2.66
N PRO A 56 -24.01 -4.22 -2.97
CA PRO A 56 -24.55 -5.42 -3.59
C PRO A 56 -23.94 -5.74 -4.94
N MET A 57 -23.64 -4.73 -5.76
CA MET A 57 -23.06 -4.92 -7.10
C MET A 57 -21.56 -5.22 -7.03
N ARG A 58 -20.78 -4.40 -6.29
CA ARG A 58 -19.33 -4.49 -6.26
C ARG A 58 -18.85 -5.72 -5.49
N SER A 59 -19.50 -6.09 -4.38
CA SER A 59 -19.04 -7.21 -3.56
C SER A 59 -19.03 -8.54 -4.32
N LYS A 60 -20.00 -8.75 -5.23
CA LYS A 60 -20.06 -9.96 -6.07
C LYS A 60 -18.93 -10.01 -7.09
N ARG A 61 -18.66 -8.87 -7.77
CA ARG A 61 -17.59 -8.80 -8.79
C ARG A 61 -16.22 -8.94 -8.12
N ILE A 62 -15.99 -8.19 -7.05
CA ILE A 62 -14.73 -8.20 -6.34
C ILE A 62 -14.47 -9.56 -5.65
N ALA A 63 -15.53 -10.31 -5.29
CA ALA A 63 -15.37 -11.65 -4.73
C ALA A 63 -14.70 -12.62 -5.71
N GLN A 64 -14.99 -12.52 -7.00
CA GLN A 64 -14.35 -13.35 -8.03
C GLN A 64 -12.86 -13.05 -8.12
N ASN A 65 -12.49 -11.78 -8.12
CA ASN A 65 -11.10 -11.34 -8.16
C ASN A 65 -10.34 -11.79 -6.88
N TYR A 66 -10.94 -11.65 -5.69
CA TYR A 66 -10.35 -12.18 -4.46
C TYR A 66 -10.21 -13.70 -4.47
N GLN A 67 -11.17 -14.42 -5.03
CA GLN A 67 -11.08 -15.89 -5.15
C GLN A 67 -9.92 -16.33 -6.04
N ALA A 68 -9.59 -15.57 -7.09
CA ALA A 68 -8.48 -15.87 -7.99
C ALA A 68 -7.11 -15.73 -7.32
N ILE A 69 -6.95 -14.78 -6.39
CA ILE A 69 -5.67 -14.51 -5.71
C ILE A 69 -5.59 -15.11 -4.30
N TRP A 70 -6.69 -15.70 -3.79
CA TRP A 70 -6.75 -16.17 -2.41
C TRP A 70 -5.86 -17.38 -2.18
N THR A 71 -5.05 -17.33 -1.13
CA THR A 71 -4.13 -18.42 -0.76
C THR A 71 -4.68 -19.24 0.40
N GLU A 72 -4.02 -20.35 0.73
CA GLU A 72 -4.31 -21.13 1.95
C GLU A 72 -4.13 -20.33 3.24
N GLN A 73 -3.28 -19.28 3.20
CA GLN A 73 -3.00 -18.39 4.32
C GLN A 73 -3.94 -17.18 4.39
N GLY A 74 -4.90 -17.10 3.46
CA GLY A 74 -5.83 -15.97 3.33
C GLY A 74 -5.48 -15.03 2.18
N SER A 75 -5.87 -13.75 2.30
CA SER A 75 -5.51 -12.76 1.28
C SER A 75 -4.00 -12.54 1.24
N PRO A 76 -3.39 -12.35 0.06
CA PRO A 76 -1.96 -12.04 -0.06
C PRO A 76 -1.53 -10.87 0.84
N LEU A 77 -2.29 -9.77 0.85
CA LEU A 77 -2.01 -8.62 1.70
C LEU A 77 -1.81 -9.01 3.17
N LEU A 78 -2.73 -9.78 3.75
CA LEU A 78 -2.65 -10.17 5.17
C LEU A 78 -1.54 -11.19 5.41
N ALA A 79 -1.40 -12.19 4.52
CA ALA A 79 -0.40 -13.24 4.65
C ALA A 79 1.03 -12.66 4.60
N ILE A 80 1.29 -11.77 3.64
CA ILE A 80 2.60 -11.12 3.48
C ILE A 80 2.86 -10.13 4.63
N THR A 81 1.85 -9.36 5.07
CA THR A 81 2.02 -8.45 6.21
C THR A 81 2.34 -9.24 7.51
N LYS A 82 1.77 -10.43 7.71
CA LYS A 82 2.16 -11.32 8.83
C LYS A 82 3.61 -11.79 8.71
N GLN A 83 4.06 -12.11 7.50
CA GLN A 83 5.46 -12.46 7.28
C GLN A 83 6.39 -11.28 7.58
N GLN A 84 6.04 -10.08 7.12
CA GLN A 84 6.78 -8.85 7.45
C GLN A 84 6.85 -8.62 8.97
N GLN A 85 5.76 -8.85 9.69
CA GLN A 85 5.72 -8.76 11.16
C GLN A 85 6.75 -9.71 11.80
N ALA A 86 6.73 -10.98 11.40
CA ALA A 86 7.61 -12.00 11.96
C ALA A 86 9.09 -11.69 11.68
N ASP A 87 9.40 -11.30 10.43
CA ASP A 87 10.76 -11.01 10.00
C ASP A 87 11.30 -9.72 10.62
N LEU A 88 10.46 -8.68 10.75
CA LEU A 88 10.84 -7.45 11.45
C LEU A 88 11.06 -7.71 12.94
N GLN A 89 10.23 -8.54 13.58
CA GLN A 89 10.44 -8.94 14.98
C GLN A 89 11.78 -9.66 15.15
N ALA A 90 12.10 -10.59 14.26
CA ALA A 90 13.38 -11.30 14.27
C ALA A 90 14.56 -10.33 14.09
N TYR A 91 14.47 -9.41 13.10
CA TYR A 91 15.49 -8.40 12.86
C TYR A 91 15.76 -7.52 14.09
N LEU A 92 14.70 -7.05 14.76
CA LEU A 92 14.85 -6.21 15.96
C LEU A 92 15.44 -6.99 17.14
N ASN A 93 15.07 -8.27 17.30
CA ASN A 93 15.64 -9.15 18.30
C ASN A 93 17.16 -9.35 18.07
N GLU A 94 17.59 -9.57 16.81
CA GLU A 94 19.02 -9.65 16.46
C GLU A 94 19.79 -8.37 16.78
N LYS A 95 19.12 -7.21 16.68
CA LYS A 95 19.72 -5.93 17.07
C LYS A 95 19.67 -5.66 18.57
N GLY A 96 19.17 -6.58 19.38
CA GLY A 96 19.06 -6.44 20.83
C GLY A 96 18.03 -5.40 21.27
N ILE A 97 17.05 -5.11 20.45
CA ILE A 97 15.95 -4.17 20.75
C ILE A 97 14.82 -4.92 21.44
N ASN A 98 14.44 -4.48 22.63
CA ASN A 98 13.28 -5.00 23.35
C ASN A 98 12.00 -4.45 22.72
N ALA A 99 11.53 -5.07 21.64
CA ALA A 99 10.39 -4.61 20.88
C ALA A 99 9.34 -5.72 20.73
N GLN A 100 8.08 -5.29 20.59
CA GLN A 100 6.96 -6.13 20.17
C GLN A 100 6.34 -5.53 18.91
N VAL A 101 6.30 -6.31 17.83
CA VAL A 101 5.70 -5.90 16.56
C VAL A 101 4.29 -6.46 16.45
N GLU A 102 3.30 -5.58 16.26
CA GLU A 102 1.91 -5.90 15.95
C GLU A 102 1.56 -5.43 14.54
N ILE A 103 0.63 -6.11 13.89
CA ILE A 103 0.03 -5.63 12.65
C ILE A 103 -1.32 -5.01 12.92
N ALA A 104 -1.67 -3.97 12.17
CA ALA A 104 -2.98 -3.34 12.22
C ALA A 104 -3.49 -3.03 10.82
N MET A 105 -4.77 -3.26 10.61
CA MET A 105 -5.46 -2.83 9.40
C MET A 105 -6.26 -1.55 9.69
N THR A 106 -6.21 -0.61 8.74
CA THR A 106 -7.06 0.58 8.80
C THR A 106 -8.53 0.17 8.72
N TYR A 107 -8.82 -0.84 7.87
CA TYR A 107 -10.16 -1.42 7.68
C TYR A 107 -10.07 -2.95 7.77
N GLY A 108 -10.99 -3.56 8.52
CA GLY A 108 -11.00 -5.02 8.74
C GLY A 108 -10.10 -5.49 9.89
N ASN A 109 -9.52 -6.69 9.75
CA ASN A 109 -8.82 -7.38 10.83
C ASN A 109 -7.39 -7.80 10.46
N PRO A 110 -6.44 -7.82 11.46
CA PRO A 110 -6.60 -7.33 12.84
C PRO A 110 -6.76 -5.81 12.89
N SER A 111 -7.66 -5.33 13.73
CA SER A 111 -7.97 -3.91 13.79
C SER A 111 -6.89 -3.10 14.52
N MET A 112 -6.81 -1.79 14.25
CA MET A 112 -5.95 -0.86 14.98
C MET A 112 -6.21 -0.91 16.49
N GLN A 113 -7.50 -1.02 16.90
CA GLN A 113 -7.90 -1.17 18.30
C GLN A 113 -7.28 -2.41 18.93
N SER A 114 -7.27 -3.56 18.23
CA SER A 114 -6.70 -4.80 18.77
C SER A 114 -5.18 -4.71 18.94
N ALA A 115 -4.48 -4.11 17.98
CA ALA A 115 -3.03 -3.92 18.05
C ALA A 115 -2.63 -3.00 19.24
N VAL A 116 -3.30 -1.85 19.39
CA VAL A 116 -3.07 -0.94 20.53
C VAL A 116 -3.30 -1.66 21.86
N LYS A 117 -4.44 -2.39 22.01
CA LYS A 117 -4.72 -3.14 23.23
C LYS A 117 -3.70 -4.20 23.55
N ASN A 118 -3.23 -4.95 22.53
CA ASN A 118 -2.22 -5.99 22.71
C ASN A 118 -0.90 -5.40 23.19
N LEU A 119 -0.46 -4.29 22.59
CA LEU A 119 0.76 -3.62 23.02
C LEU A 119 0.66 -3.09 24.46
N LEU A 120 -0.43 -2.43 24.81
CA LEU A 120 -0.63 -1.91 26.19
C LEU A 120 -0.75 -3.03 27.22
N LYS A 121 -1.43 -4.14 26.89
CA LYS A 121 -1.49 -5.35 27.74
C LYS A 121 -0.12 -5.96 28.00
N ASN A 122 0.80 -5.85 27.04
CA ASN A 122 2.16 -6.32 27.15
C ASN A 122 3.13 -5.24 27.69
N GLU A 123 2.58 -4.20 28.30
CA GLU A 123 3.34 -3.17 29.04
C GLU A 123 4.42 -2.46 28.21
N VAL A 124 4.11 -2.18 26.92
CA VAL A 124 5.00 -1.31 26.14
C VAL A 124 5.00 0.11 26.70
N GLU A 125 6.15 0.76 26.69
CA GLU A 125 6.36 2.09 27.26
C GLU A 125 6.34 3.20 26.20
N ARG A 126 6.41 2.83 24.92
CA ARG A 126 6.36 3.74 23.76
C ARG A 126 5.84 2.98 22.54
N MET A 127 5.13 3.66 21.65
CA MET A 127 4.68 3.09 20.38
C MET A 127 5.28 3.82 19.18
N ILE A 128 5.65 3.05 18.14
CA ILE A 128 6.01 3.58 16.82
C ILE A 128 5.04 2.98 15.81
N VAL A 129 4.35 3.83 15.06
CA VAL A 129 3.44 3.42 14.00
C VAL A 129 4.14 3.59 12.66
N LEU A 130 4.32 2.48 11.94
CA LEU A 130 4.88 2.44 10.59
C LEU A 130 3.76 2.12 9.59
N PRO A 131 3.22 3.14 8.90
CA PRO A 131 2.34 2.92 7.76
C PRO A 131 3.07 2.19 6.65
N LEU A 132 2.48 1.15 6.09
CA LEU A 132 3.04 0.42 4.96
C LEU A 132 2.70 1.14 3.62
N TYR A 133 2.75 2.47 3.66
CA TYR A 133 2.59 3.40 2.54
C TYR A 133 3.78 4.35 2.50
N PRO A 134 4.71 4.17 1.54
CA PRO A 134 5.90 5.03 1.46
C PRO A 134 5.56 6.48 1.19
N GLN A 135 4.59 6.71 0.30
CA GLN A 135 4.09 8.04 -0.07
C GLN A 135 2.90 8.41 0.82
N TYR A 136 2.93 9.59 1.40
CA TYR A 136 1.79 10.10 2.15
C TYR A 136 0.60 10.39 1.24
N SER A 137 -0.59 10.01 1.70
CA SER A 137 -1.86 10.55 1.23
C SER A 137 -2.82 10.69 2.41
N SER A 138 -3.74 11.64 2.32
CA SER A 138 -4.84 11.79 3.28
C SER A 138 -5.73 10.55 3.32
N THR A 139 -5.86 9.85 2.19
CA THR A 139 -6.69 8.64 2.05
C THR A 139 -6.07 7.38 2.66
N THR A 140 -4.77 7.37 2.91
CA THR A 140 -4.02 6.24 3.48
C THR A 140 -3.45 6.59 4.85
N THR A 141 -2.29 7.25 4.91
CA THR A 141 -1.65 7.63 6.17
C THR A 141 -2.55 8.52 7.02
N GLY A 142 -3.30 9.45 6.41
CA GLY A 142 -4.25 10.29 7.12
C GLY A 142 -5.39 9.48 7.76
N ALA A 143 -6.00 8.55 7.01
CA ALA A 143 -7.05 7.66 7.52
C ALA A 143 -6.53 6.75 8.65
N LEU A 144 -5.29 6.27 8.52
CA LEU A 144 -4.63 5.46 9.54
C LEU A 144 -4.38 6.24 10.82
N ILE A 145 -3.94 7.50 10.73
CA ILE A 145 -3.79 8.39 11.90
C ILE A 145 -5.12 8.55 12.62
N ASP A 146 -6.21 8.75 11.88
CA ASP A 146 -7.56 8.84 12.48
C ASP A 146 -7.98 7.52 13.14
N ALA A 147 -7.67 6.36 12.53
CA ALA A 147 -7.94 5.05 13.12
C ALA A 147 -7.15 4.82 14.42
N PHE A 148 -5.88 5.19 14.44
CA PHE A 148 -5.03 5.12 15.64
C PHE A 148 -5.55 6.05 16.75
N ASN A 149 -5.90 7.30 16.41
CA ASN A 149 -6.43 8.25 17.38
C ASN A 149 -7.75 7.75 17.99
N ARG A 150 -8.63 7.13 17.19
CA ARG A 150 -9.85 6.49 17.69
C ARG A 150 -9.55 5.32 18.62
N ALA A 151 -8.52 4.52 18.31
CA ALA A 151 -8.13 3.38 19.13
C ALA A 151 -7.57 3.83 20.49
N ILE A 152 -6.63 4.77 20.50
CA ILE A 152 -5.97 5.23 21.72
C ILE A 152 -6.92 6.03 22.63
N ALA A 153 -7.91 6.73 22.07
CA ALA A 153 -8.93 7.46 22.83
C ALA A 153 -9.83 6.57 23.69
N GLN A 154 -9.85 5.25 23.42
CA GLN A 154 -10.62 4.27 24.22
C GLN A 154 -9.80 3.73 25.40
N GLU A 155 -8.51 4.01 25.45
CA GLU A 155 -7.61 3.50 26.49
C GLU A 155 -7.43 4.51 27.62
N ARG A 156 -7.28 4.00 28.86
CA ARG A 156 -7.00 4.84 30.04
C ARG A 156 -5.53 5.20 30.17
N ASN A 157 -4.65 4.30 29.77
CA ASN A 157 -3.23 4.51 29.78
C ASN A 157 -2.75 4.82 28.34
N ILE A 158 -2.18 5.98 28.16
CA ILE A 158 -1.63 6.43 26.87
C ILE A 158 -0.13 6.58 27.04
N VAL A 159 0.62 5.71 26.37
CA VAL A 159 2.08 5.82 26.30
C VAL A 159 2.50 6.79 25.19
N PRO A 160 3.70 7.38 25.24
CA PRO A 160 4.24 8.19 24.14
C PRO A 160 4.20 7.41 22.82
N PHE A 161 3.87 8.10 21.73
CA PHE A 161 3.82 7.47 20.40
C PHE A 161 4.32 8.40 19.31
N GLU A 162 4.81 7.79 18.23
CA GLU A 162 5.26 8.48 17.04
C GLU A 162 4.74 7.79 15.76
N PHE A 163 4.55 8.59 14.70
CA PHE A 163 4.30 8.10 13.37
C PHE A 163 5.53 8.26 12.47
N ILE A 164 5.80 7.27 11.64
CA ILE A 164 6.64 7.41 10.46
C ILE A 164 5.72 7.93 9.35
N HIS A 165 5.71 9.24 9.17
CA HIS A 165 4.73 9.92 8.33
C HIS A 165 4.85 9.56 6.84
N SER A 166 6.09 9.46 6.34
CA SER A 166 6.42 9.03 4.98
C SER A 166 7.89 8.64 4.90
N TYR A 167 8.22 7.76 3.98
CA TYR A 167 9.60 7.32 3.71
C TYR A 167 9.88 7.15 2.20
N HIS A 168 9.13 7.89 1.37
CA HIS A 168 9.17 7.85 -0.08
C HIS A 168 10.53 8.22 -0.70
N LEU A 169 11.40 8.90 0.04
CA LEU A 169 12.79 9.22 -0.34
C LEU A 169 13.83 8.57 0.59
N ASP A 170 13.42 7.67 1.48
CA ASP A 170 14.40 6.93 2.29
C ASP A 170 15.36 6.16 1.37
N GLU A 171 16.65 6.30 1.61
CA GLU A 171 17.68 5.73 0.74
C GLU A 171 17.62 4.21 0.70
N ASN A 172 17.30 3.54 1.81
CA ASN A 172 17.20 2.09 1.87
C ASN A 172 15.96 1.60 1.11
N TYR A 173 14.84 2.35 1.18
CA TYR A 173 13.64 2.06 0.40
C TYR A 173 13.91 2.19 -1.10
N ILE A 174 14.52 3.29 -1.53
CA ILE A 174 14.86 3.49 -2.95
C ILE A 174 15.83 2.42 -3.43
N ASN A 175 16.87 2.08 -2.65
CA ASN A 175 17.83 1.04 -3.00
C ASN A 175 17.15 -0.34 -3.13
N ALA A 176 16.26 -0.71 -2.21
CA ALA A 176 15.53 -1.98 -2.29
C ALA A 176 14.70 -2.08 -3.58
N LEU A 177 14.02 -0.99 -3.99
CA LEU A 177 13.29 -0.95 -5.26
C LEU A 177 14.22 -1.04 -6.48
N VAL A 178 15.31 -0.29 -6.46
CA VAL A 178 16.32 -0.32 -7.54
C VAL A 178 16.90 -1.71 -7.72
N ASP A 179 17.25 -2.39 -6.63
CA ASP A 179 17.78 -3.75 -6.68
C ASP A 179 16.74 -4.75 -7.19
N SER A 180 15.49 -4.63 -6.72
CA SER A 180 14.38 -5.44 -7.22
C SER A 180 14.15 -5.26 -8.73
N ILE A 181 14.20 -4.01 -9.22
CA ILE A 181 14.05 -3.70 -10.65
C ILE A 181 15.24 -4.26 -11.45
N LYS A 182 16.49 -4.03 -11.03
CA LYS A 182 17.69 -4.47 -11.75
C LYS A 182 17.73 -5.97 -12.02
N VAL A 183 17.22 -6.77 -11.09
CA VAL A 183 17.20 -8.24 -11.24
C VAL A 183 16.14 -8.69 -12.25
N ARG A 184 15.09 -7.90 -12.47
CA ARG A 184 13.88 -8.32 -13.22
C ARG A 184 13.69 -7.59 -14.54
N LEU A 185 14.13 -6.34 -14.64
CA LEU A 185 14.02 -5.51 -15.87
C LEU A 185 14.98 -6.02 -16.95
N LYS A 186 14.45 -6.31 -18.14
CA LYS A 186 15.27 -6.69 -19.29
C LYS A 186 15.72 -5.45 -20.07
N PRO A 187 16.85 -5.54 -20.83
CA PRO A 187 17.46 -4.37 -21.48
C PRO A 187 16.59 -3.61 -22.48
N ASP A 188 15.60 -4.25 -23.07
CA ASP A 188 14.71 -3.70 -24.10
C ASP A 188 13.27 -3.48 -23.61
N GLU A 189 13.06 -3.50 -22.31
CA GLU A 189 11.77 -3.25 -21.69
C GLU A 189 11.64 -1.79 -21.25
N PHE A 190 10.47 -1.23 -21.50
CA PHE A 190 10.05 0.06 -20.97
C PHE A 190 9.58 -0.13 -19.53
N LEU A 191 10.06 0.70 -18.60
CA LEU A 191 9.67 0.62 -17.19
C LEU A 191 8.47 1.53 -16.90
N LEU A 192 7.34 0.96 -16.54
CA LEU A 192 6.14 1.69 -16.16
C LEU A 192 5.98 1.66 -14.64
N PHE A 193 5.96 2.84 -14.02
CA PHE A 193 5.61 3.00 -12.61
C PHE A 193 4.10 3.24 -12.50
N SER A 194 3.39 2.37 -11.80
CA SER A 194 1.97 2.52 -11.57
C SER A 194 1.70 2.75 -10.08
N TYR A 195 1.01 3.82 -9.74
CA TYR A 195 0.58 4.16 -8.39
C TYR A 195 -0.93 4.13 -8.31
N HIS A 196 -1.48 3.83 -7.13
CA HIS A 196 -2.92 3.95 -6.96
C HIS A 196 -3.36 5.39 -7.14
N GLY A 197 -4.36 5.64 -7.98
CA GLY A 197 -4.90 6.97 -8.19
C GLY A 197 -5.66 7.50 -6.97
N ILE A 198 -5.77 8.81 -6.89
CA ILE A 198 -6.71 9.52 -6.00
C ILE A 198 -7.45 10.57 -6.81
N PRO A 199 -8.65 11.02 -6.40
CA PRO A 199 -9.33 12.15 -7.03
C PRO A 199 -8.47 13.40 -7.11
N LEU A 200 -8.41 14.04 -8.30
CA LEU A 200 -7.60 15.24 -8.53
C LEU A 200 -7.94 16.37 -7.53
N ARG A 201 -9.18 16.46 -7.09
CA ARG A 201 -9.60 17.47 -6.11
C ARG A 201 -8.90 17.32 -4.76
N TYR A 202 -8.44 16.12 -4.34
CA TYR A 202 -7.67 15.95 -3.10
C TYR A 202 -6.32 16.65 -3.19
N GLU A 203 -5.64 16.57 -4.35
CA GLU A 203 -4.43 17.36 -4.60
C GLU A 203 -4.72 18.86 -4.49
N ASN A 204 -5.83 19.34 -5.10
CA ASN A 204 -6.25 20.75 -5.00
C ASN A 204 -6.60 21.17 -3.57
N MET A 205 -6.94 20.23 -2.69
CA MET A 205 -7.18 20.44 -1.25
C MET A 205 -5.90 20.32 -0.40
N GLY A 206 -4.74 20.09 -1.01
CA GLY A 206 -3.44 20.07 -0.34
C GLY A 206 -2.86 18.67 -0.09
N ASP A 207 -3.42 17.60 -0.68
CA ASP A 207 -2.78 16.28 -0.67
C ASP A 207 -1.62 16.26 -1.66
N TYR A 208 -0.41 16.06 -1.15
CA TYR A 208 0.82 16.08 -1.96
C TYR A 208 1.28 14.69 -2.43
N TYR A 209 0.37 13.72 -2.47
CA TYR A 209 0.65 12.34 -2.86
C TYR A 209 1.34 12.22 -4.22
N ARG A 210 0.81 12.90 -5.28
CA ARG A 210 1.45 12.90 -6.61
C ARG A 210 2.90 13.36 -6.56
N GLN A 211 3.20 14.38 -5.74
CA GLN A 211 4.56 14.88 -5.59
C GLN A 211 5.48 13.79 -5.01
N HIS A 212 5.03 13.08 -3.96
CA HIS A 212 5.79 11.97 -3.38
C HIS A 212 5.99 10.82 -4.38
N CYS A 213 4.96 10.44 -5.15
CA CYS A 213 5.08 9.44 -6.21
C CYS A 213 6.13 9.85 -7.24
N LYS A 214 6.07 11.09 -7.73
CA LYS A 214 7.05 11.64 -8.68
C LYS A 214 8.47 11.63 -8.11
N GLN A 215 8.65 12.06 -6.87
CA GLN A 215 9.96 12.08 -6.21
C GLN A 215 10.55 10.66 -6.06
N THR A 216 9.73 9.68 -5.64
CA THR A 216 10.13 8.26 -5.60
C THR A 216 10.57 7.78 -6.99
N THR A 217 9.76 8.03 -8.02
CA THR A 217 10.04 7.61 -9.39
C THR A 217 11.35 8.20 -9.90
N ILE A 218 11.55 9.51 -9.73
CA ILE A 218 12.79 10.19 -10.16
C ILE A 218 14.01 9.61 -9.43
N ALA A 219 13.94 9.42 -8.12
CA ALA A 219 15.05 8.86 -7.35
C ALA A 219 15.45 7.44 -7.80
N ILE A 220 14.46 6.61 -8.22
CA ILE A 220 14.72 5.28 -8.78
C ILE A 220 15.34 5.39 -10.17
N VAL A 221 14.74 6.19 -11.04
CA VAL A 221 15.18 6.40 -12.44
C VAL A 221 16.61 6.90 -12.51
N ASP A 222 16.97 7.89 -11.69
CA ASP A 222 18.32 8.42 -11.58
C ASP A 222 19.33 7.34 -11.17
N LYS A 223 19.00 6.50 -10.18
CA LYS A 223 19.86 5.38 -9.74
C LYS A 223 19.97 4.25 -10.77
N LEU A 224 18.95 4.08 -11.62
CA LEU A 224 18.97 3.11 -12.73
C LEU A 224 19.68 3.65 -13.97
N GLY A 225 19.86 4.97 -14.08
CA GLY A 225 20.44 5.64 -15.24
C GLY A 225 19.53 5.60 -16.48
N LEU A 226 18.20 5.55 -16.27
CA LEU A 226 17.23 5.52 -17.36
C LEU A 226 17.03 6.90 -17.98
N THR A 227 16.89 6.94 -19.30
CA THR A 227 16.57 8.16 -20.07
C THR A 227 15.04 8.36 -20.12
N GLU A 228 14.58 9.58 -20.42
CA GLU A 228 13.15 9.97 -20.41
C GLU A 228 12.25 9.10 -21.30
N ASN A 229 12.80 8.49 -22.35
CA ASN A 229 12.05 7.63 -23.26
C ASN A 229 12.01 6.15 -22.85
N GLN A 230 12.55 5.79 -21.68
CA GLN A 230 12.59 4.41 -21.17
C GLN A 230 11.62 4.13 -20.03
N TRP A 231 10.91 5.15 -19.54
CA TRP A 231 9.99 5.00 -18.43
C TRP A 231 8.84 6.01 -18.48
N ASN A 232 7.78 5.70 -17.74
CA ASN A 232 6.71 6.67 -17.43
C ASN A 232 6.12 6.38 -16.05
N MET A 233 5.40 7.35 -15.50
CA MET A 233 4.66 7.24 -14.24
C MET A 233 3.16 7.45 -14.50
N THR A 234 2.35 6.53 -14.04
CA THR A 234 0.90 6.50 -14.24
C THR A 234 0.14 6.21 -12.95
N PHE A 235 -1.20 6.37 -12.99
CA PHE A 235 -2.11 6.12 -11.87
C PHE A 235 -3.19 5.12 -12.25
N GLN A 236 -3.38 4.09 -11.41
CA GLN A 236 -4.32 2.98 -11.58
C GLN A 236 -5.58 3.13 -10.73
N SER A 237 -6.54 2.21 -10.88
CA SER A 237 -7.67 1.96 -9.96
C SER A 237 -8.68 3.10 -9.85
N ARG A 238 -8.82 3.91 -10.89
CA ARG A 238 -9.84 4.97 -10.90
C ARG A 238 -11.25 4.40 -10.90
N PHE A 239 -12.16 5.08 -10.24
CA PHE A 239 -13.59 4.73 -10.30
C PHE A 239 -14.49 5.97 -10.27
N GLY A 240 -15.73 5.78 -10.73
CA GLY A 240 -16.71 6.86 -10.79
C GLY A 240 -16.52 7.79 -11.99
N ARG A 241 -17.05 9.04 -11.87
CA ARG A 241 -17.07 9.99 -12.98
C ARG A 241 -16.21 11.23 -12.73
N GLU A 242 -15.68 11.39 -11.54
CA GLU A 242 -14.81 12.52 -11.25
C GLU A 242 -13.42 12.31 -11.85
N GLU A 243 -12.68 13.39 -12.01
CA GLU A 243 -11.32 13.36 -12.51
C GLU A 243 -10.36 12.88 -11.42
N TRP A 244 -9.48 11.95 -11.79
CA TRP A 244 -8.43 11.40 -10.93
C TRP A 244 -7.06 11.85 -11.40
N LEU A 245 -6.02 11.56 -10.63
CA LEU A 245 -4.64 11.82 -11.03
C LEU A 245 -4.32 11.11 -12.35
N GLN A 246 -3.61 11.81 -13.22
CA GLN A 246 -3.22 11.35 -14.55
C GLN A 246 -1.69 11.35 -14.71
N PRO A 247 -1.15 10.62 -15.74
CA PRO A 247 -1.86 9.81 -16.74
C PRO A 247 -2.44 8.52 -16.15
N TYR A 248 -3.52 7.99 -16.74
CA TYR A 248 -4.14 6.74 -16.33
C TYR A 248 -3.37 5.54 -16.88
N THR A 249 -3.18 4.51 -16.05
CA THR A 249 -2.39 3.32 -16.42
C THR A 249 -3.04 2.55 -17.58
N ASP A 250 -4.35 2.31 -17.53
CA ASP A 250 -5.11 1.63 -18.57
C ASP A 250 -4.99 2.35 -19.92
N HIS A 251 -5.23 3.67 -19.97
CA HIS A 251 -5.13 4.46 -21.20
C HIS A 251 -3.69 4.49 -21.76
N PHE A 252 -2.69 4.61 -20.89
CA PHE A 252 -1.30 4.54 -21.31
C PHE A 252 -1.00 3.21 -22.00
N LEU A 253 -1.46 2.10 -21.43
CA LEU A 253 -1.21 0.75 -21.97
C LEU A 253 -1.97 0.50 -23.30
N GLU A 254 -3.17 1.07 -23.47
CA GLU A 254 -3.92 1.02 -24.73
C GLU A 254 -3.15 1.70 -25.89
N GLU A 255 -2.42 2.77 -25.61
CA GLU A 255 -1.72 3.55 -26.62
C GLU A 255 -0.24 3.17 -26.80
N ALA A 256 0.38 2.54 -25.80
CA ALA A 256 1.82 2.31 -25.71
C ALA A 256 2.40 1.60 -26.96
N ALA A 257 1.76 0.54 -27.44
CA ALA A 257 2.23 -0.21 -28.59
C ALA A 257 2.21 0.63 -29.89
N SER A 258 1.20 1.49 -30.07
CA SER A 258 1.12 2.42 -31.21
C SER A 258 2.20 3.51 -31.16
N GLN A 259 2.70 3.81 -29.97
CA GLN A 259 3.81 4.75 -29.73
C GLN A 259 5.20 4.06 -29.80
N GLY A 260 5.25 2.79 -30.22
CA GLY A 260 6.49 2.02 -30.38
C GLY A 260 6.97 1.27 -29.13
N ILE A 261 6.22 1.30 -28.03
CA ILE A 261 6.54 0.58 -26.80
C ILE A 261 5.95 -0.84 -26.90
N GLN A 262 6.77 -1.81 -27.26
CA GLN A 262 6.33 -3.20 -27.50
C GLN A 262 6.51 -4.12 -26.29
N LYS A 263 7.38 -3.75 -25.34
CA LYS A 263 7.70 -4.57 -24.18
C LYS A 263 7.70 -3.70 -22.92
N ILE A 264 6.94 -4.08 -21.93
CA ILE A 264 6.74 -3.32 -20.69
C ILE A 264 6.99 -4.20 -19.48
N ALA A 265 7.76 -3.64 -18.52
CA ALA A 265 7.80 -4.08 -17.14
C ALA A 265 7.05 -3.07 -16.27
N VAL A 266 6.13 -3.52 -15.43
CA VAL A 266 5.35 -2.64 -14.54
C VAL A 266 5.73 -2.87 -13.10
N ILE A 267 5.94 -1.79 -12.34
CA ILE A 267 6.17 -1.83 -10.90
C ILE A 267 5.22 -0.88 -10.18
N CYS A 268 4.81 -1.25 -8.97
CA CYS A 268 3.89 -0.48 -8.13
C CYS A 268 4.55 -0.03 -6.82
N PRO A 269 5.40 1.02 -6.80
CA PRO A 269 6.18 1.38 -5.61
C PRO A 269 5.33 1.84 -4.42
N GLY A 270 4.09 2.26 -4.63
CA GLY A 270 3.17 2.64 -3.56
C GLY A 270 2.68 1.47 -2.69
N PHE A 271 2.92 0.24 -3.12
CA PHE A 271 2.47 -0.97 -2.45
C PHE A 271 3.64 -1.69 -1.76
N SER A 272 3.54 -1.83 -0.45
CA SER A 272 4.53 -2.54 0.37
C SER A 272 4.42 -4.06 0.21
N VAL A 273 3.22 -4.55 -0.11
CA VAL A 273 2.90 -5.96 -0.30
C VAL A 273 2.00 -6.14 -1.52
N ASP A 274 2.11 -7.30 -2.16
CA ASP A 274 1.18 -7.67 -3.21
C ASP A 274 -0.24 -7.86 -2.66
N CYS A 275 -1.20 -7.36 -3.41
CA CYS A 275 -2.62 -7.32 -3.05
C CYS A 275 -3.50 -7.45 -4.29
N LEU A 276 -4.80 -7.22 -4.14
CA LEU A 276 -5.74 -7.31 -5.24
C LEU A 276 -5.37 -6.39 -6.42
N GLU A 277 -4.97 -5.16 -6.09
CA GLU A 277 -4.64 -4.12 -7.06
C GLU A 277 -3.37 -4.44 -7.86
N THR A 278 -2.43 -5.19 -7.29
CA THR A 278 -1.20 -5.56 -8.00
C THR A 278 -1.33 -6.87 -8.75
N LEU A 279 -1.95 -7.89 -8.13
CA LEU A 279 -2.01 -9.26 -8.69
C LEU A 279 -3.15 -9.45 -9.70
N GLU A 280 -4.22 -8.70 -9.59
CA GLU A 280 -5.37 -8.83 -10.49
C GLU A 280 -5.41 -7.66 -11.47
N GLU A 281 -5.46 -6.41 -11.01
CA GLU A 281 -5.56 -5.25 -11.90
C GLU A 281 -4.29 -5.08 -12.76
N ILE A 282 -3.09 -5.09 -12.13
CA ILE A 282 -1.84 -4.86 -12.86
C ILE A 282 -1.36 -6.12 -13.58
N GLU A 283 -1.26 -7.25 -12.89
CA GLU A 283 -0.63 -8.46 -13.48
C GLU A 283 -1.56 -9.18 -14.48
N VAL A 284 -2.89 -9.06 -14.35
CA VAL A 284 -3.85 -9.73 -15.20
C VAL A 284 -4.57 -8.74 -16.13
N GLU A 285 -5.43 -7.86 -15.61
CA GLU A 285 -6.26 -6.96 -16.44
C GLU A 285 -5.42 -6.03 -17.32
N ASN A 286 -4.41 -5.37 -16.75
CA ASN A 286 -3.57 -4.43 -17.50
C ASN A 286 -2.63 -5.13 -18.49
N LYS A 287 -2.19 -6.34 -18.19
CA LYS A 287 -1.47 -7.18 -19.14
C LYS A 287 -2.33 -7.53 -20.35
N GLU A 288 -3.57 -7.98 -20.12
CA GLU A 288 -4.51 -8.26 -21.19
C GLU A 288 -4.78 -7.01 -22.03
N THR A 289 -4.98 -5.87 -21.40
CA THR A 289 -5.16 -4.59 -22.10
C THR A 289 -3.99 -4.28 -23.01
N PHE A 290 -2.76 -4.34 -22.52
CA PHE A 290 -1.57 -4.05 -23.33
C PHE A 290 -1.40 -5.02 -24.50
N LEU A 291 -1.53 -6.34 -24.27
CA LEU A 291 -1.36 -7.34 -25.31
C LEU A 291 -2.46 -7.26 -26.39
N ASN A 292 -3.70 -6.99 -26.01
CA ASN A 292 -4.82 -6.82 -26.93
C ASN A 292 -4.68 -5.56 -27.82
N HIS A 293 -3.90 -4.57 -27.38
CA HIS A 293 -3.62 -3.35 -28.16
C HIS A 293 -2.27 -3.39 -28.90
N GLY A 294 -1.70 -4.59 -29.09
CA GLY A 294 -0.53 -4.80 -29.94
C GLY A 294 0.80 -4.86 -29.21
N GLY A 295 0.79 -4.86 -27.89
CA GLY A 295 1.99 -5.14 -27.08
C GLY A 295 2.48 -6.58 -27.29
N VAL A 296 3.78 -6.80 -27.14
CA VAL A 296 4.42 -8.11 -27.37
C VAL A 296 4.79 -8.81 -26.06
N SER A 297 5.25 -8.07 -25.07
CA SER A 297 5.69 -8.64 -23.77
C SER A 297 5.33 -7.70 -22.65
N TYR A 298 4.73 -8.26 -21.63
CA TYR A 298 4.38 -7.56 -20.39
C TYR A 298 4.72 -8.45 -19.20
N HIS A 299 5.34 -7.89 -18.17
CA HIS A 299 5.45 -8.55 -16.88
C HIS A 299 5.33 -7.56 -15.73
N TYR A 300 4.82 -8.04 -14.61
CA TYR A 300 4.75 -7.32 -13.36
C TYR A 300 6.01 -7.58 -12.51
N ILE A 301 6.63 -6.53 -11.98
CA ILE A 301 7.68 -6.62 -10.98
C ILE A 301 7.00 -6.60 -9.61
N PRO A 302 7.05 -7.68 -8.82
CA PRO A 302 6.35 -7.77 -7.54
C PRO A 302 6.72 -6.65 -6.57
N ALA A 303 5.79 -6.30 -5.68
CA ALA A 303 6.07 -5.44 -4.54
C ALA A 303 7.24 -6.01 -3.72
N LEU A 304 7.86 -5.20 -2.87
CA LEU A 304 9.00 -5.65 -2.06
C LEU A 304 8.63 -6.76 -1.06
N ASN A 305 7.35 -6.92 -0.76
CA ASN A 305 6.84 -8.01 0.09
C ASN A 305 7.68 -8.19 1.38
N ALA A 306 8.01 -9.41 1.74
CA ALA A 306 8.88 -9.75 2.87
C ALA A 306 10.34 -9.97 2.44
N GLU A 307 10.79 -9.33 1.34
CA GLU A 307 12.19 -9.41 0.92
C GLU A 307 13.11 -8.84 2.01
N LYS A 308 14.28 -9.46 2.18
CA LYS A 308 15.24 -9.09 3.24
C LYS A 308 15.59 -7.60 3.25
N ALA A 309 15.83 -7.01 2.07
CA ALA A 309 16.16 -5.59 1.95
C ALA A 309 15.02 -4.69 2.45
N HIS A 310 13.76 -5.10 2.23
CA HIS A 310 12.59 -4.39 2.70
C HIS A 310 12.43 -4.46 4.23
N ILE A 311 12.65 -5.65 4.81
CA ILE A 311 12.63 -5.82 6.27
C ILE A 311 13.74 -5.02 6.95
N GLU A 312 14.96 -5.05 6.40
CA GLU A 312 16.07 -4.24 6.89
C GLU A 312 15.78 -2.74 6.81
N MET A 313 15.13 -2.28 5.75
CA MET A 313 14.68 -0.90 5.60
C MET A 313 13.67 -0.53 6.70
N MET A 314 12.62 -1.34 6.89
CA MET A 314 11.64 -1.11 7.97
C MET A 314 12.32 -1.06 9.35
N GLY A 315 13.23 -1.98 9.61
CA GLY A 315 14.01 -2.03 10.84
C GLY A 315 14.83 -0.76 11.07
N LYS A 316 15.50 -0.24 10.03
CA LYS A 316 16.26 1.02 10.11
C LYS A 316 15.35 2.21 10.37
N LEU A 317 14.19 2.32 9.72
CA LEU A 317 13.20 3.38 9.98
C LEU A 317 12.75 3.38 11.45
N VAL A 318 12.54 2.19 12.03
CA VAL A 318 12.21 2.05 13.46
C VAL A 318 13.39 2.47 14.34
N LEU A 319 14.61 1.99 14.05
CA LEU A 319 15.81 2.31 14.82
C LEU A 319 16.12 3.80 14.82
N ASP A 320 15.87 4.50 13.73
CA ASP A 320 16.08 5.95 13.66
C ASP A 320 15.13 6.73 14.58
N LYS A 321 13.95 6.18 14.86
CA LYS A 321 13.01 6.74 15.86
C LYS A 321 13.41 6.47 17.32
N LEU A 322 14.39 5.61 17.54
CA LEU A 322 14.89 5.28 18.90
C LEU A 322 16.11 6.10 19.32
N LYS A 323 16.66 6.89 18.42
CA LYS A 323 17.77 7.83 18.68
C LYS A 323 17.23 9.09 19.32
#